data_44bb867731b0f06ee6cba08ec0759467
#
_entry.id   44bb867731b0f06ee6cba08ec0759467
#
_cell.length_a   1.000
_cell.length_b   1.000
_cell.length_c   1.000
_cell.angle_alpha   90.00
_cell.angle_beta   90.00
_cell.angle_gamma   90.00
#
_symmetry.space_group_name_H-M   'P 1'
#
loop_
_entity.id
_entity.type
_entity.pdbx_description
1 polymer ?
#
loop_
_entity_poly.entity_id
_entity_poly.type
_entity_poly.pdbx_seq_one_letter_code
_entity_poly.pdbx_strand_id
1 'polypeptide(L)'
;STHNGEESFIAEAHIKSRKKIKDLITIIIPRHIQRTSSIIDDLQTKNLEIVTRSSGKPIKRSTDIYIVDTYGEVNQFYNLCNLSFVGGSLIKHGGQNPLEPARNKNFIIHGPYTHNFDEVYSMLSKLNISAKINTTDSMSKLIQKRIAYKQKIKVAKRLNALGKNILKNNIYEINKFL
;
A
#
# COMPACT_ATOMS: atom_id res chain seq x y z
N SER A 1 4.65 -2.94 0.84
CA SER A 1 5.96 -3.17 1.52
C SER A 1 6.51 -1.84 2.02
N THR A 2 6.62 -1.69 3.34
CA THR A 2 7.09 -0.46 3.98
C THR A 2 8.57 -0.53 4.32
N HIS A 3 9.20 0.64 4.41
CA HIS A 3 10.59 0.84 4.80
C HIS A 3 10.68 1.67 6.08
N ASN A 4 11.87 1.75 6.67
CA ASN A 4 12.10 2.44 7.93
C ASN A 4 11.61 3.91 7.89
N GLY A 5 10.86 4.32 8.92
CA GLY A 5 10.22 5.63 9.05
C GLY A 5 8.84 5.75 8.39
N GLU A 6 8.52 4.89 7.42
CA GLU A 6 7.20 4.93 6.78
C GLU A 6 6.10 4.38 7.70
N GLU A 7 6.43 3.40 8.54
CA GLU A 7 5.46 2.80 9.46
C GLU A 7 4.97 3.81 10.51
N SER A 8 5.87 4.62 11.07
CA SER A 8 5.52 5.68 12.02
C SER A 8 4.67 6.77 11.36
N PHE A 9 4.99 7.16 10.12
CA PHE A 9 4.18 8.10 9.34
C PHE A 9 2.77 7.55 9.09
N ILE A 10 2.65 6.28 8.71
CA ILE A 10 1.36 5.62 8.47
C ILE A 10 0.54 5.53 9.76
N ALA A 11 1.18 5.21 10.89
CA ALA A 11 0.53 5.14 12.19
C ALA A 11 -0.04 6.50 12.62
N GLU A 12 0.67 7.59 12.40
CA GLU A 12 0.15 8.93 12.66
C GLU A 12 -1.06 9.28 11.77
N ALA A 13 -1.00 8.93 10.48
CA ALA A 13 -2.15 9.10 9.59
C ALA A 13 -3.34 8.23 10.01
N HIS A 14 -3.10 7.02 10.52
CA HIS A 14 -4.12 6.14 11.12
C HIS A 14 -4.79 6.81 12.32
N ILE A 15 -4.02 7.28 13.30
CA ILE A 15 -4.54 7.97 14.49
C ILE A 15 -5.45 9.14 14.11
N LYS A 16 -5.01 9.97 13.16
CA LYS A 16 -5.79 11.09 12.63
C LYS A 16 -7.09 10.63 11.94
N SER A 17 -7.00 9.54 11.18
CA SER A 17 -8.15 9.02 10.42
C SER A 17 -9.18 8.35 11.33
N ARG A 18 -8.74 7.65 12.38
CA ARG A 18 -9.60 6.93 13.32
C ARG A 18 -10.52 7.86 14.15
N LYS A 19 -10.17 9.15 14.26
CA LYS A 19 -11.06 10.16 14.85
C LYS A 19 -12.42 10.22 14.14
N LYS A 20 -12.45 9.95 12.82
CA LYS A 20 -13.67 9.96 11.99
C LYS A 20 -14.13 8.55 11.55
N ILE A 21 -13.21 7.60 11.45
CA ILE A 21 -13.49 6.23 11.01
C ILE A 21 -13.17 5.29 12.18
N LYS A 22 -14.15 5.06 13.04
CA LYS A 22 -13.96 4.36 14.32
C LYS A 22 -13.46 2.92 14.22
N ASP A 23 -13.85 2.21 13.15
CA ASP A 23 -13.49 0.80 12.92
C ASP A 23 -12.35 0.66 11.90
N LEU A 24 -11.52 1.72 11.73
CA LEU A 24 -10.36 1.67 10.85
C LEU A 24 -9.30 0.74 11.43
N ILE A 25 -8.86 -0.22 10.63
CA ILE A 25 -7.66 -1.00 10.87
C ILE A 25 -6.64 -0.70 9.77
N THR A 26 -5.37 -0.62 10.13
CA THR A 26 -4.28 -0.46 9.16
C THR A 26 -3.43 -1.73 9.12
N ILE A 27 -3.27 -2.29 7.93
CA ILE A 27 -2.44 -3.47 7.70
C ILE A 27 -1.07 -2.98 7.24
N ILE A 28 -0.02 -3.32 7.98
CA ILE A 28 1.37 -3.02 7.64
C ILE A 28 2.05 -4.30 7.17
N ILE A 29 2.64 -4.25 5.98
CA ILE A 29 3.43 -5.35 5.41
C ILE A 29 4.86 -4.84 5.25
N PRO A 30 5.78 -5.12 6.18
CA PRO A 30 7.16 -4.67 6.08
C PRO A 30 7.88 -5.27 4.87
N ARG A 31 8.79 -4.52 4.25
CA ARG A 31 9.67 -5.07 3.20
C ARG A 31 10.57 -6.17 3.76
N HIS A 32 11.00 -6.01 5.00
CA HIS A 32 11.87 -6.93 5.71
C HIS A 32 11.20 -7.31 7.03
N ILE A 33 10.73 -8.56 7.14
CA ILE A 33 10.00 -9.04 8.32
C ILE A 33 10.87 -9.07 9.58
N GLN A 34 12.20 -9.13 9.45
CA GLN A 34 13.14 -9.05 10.58
C GLN A 34 13.03 -7.75 11.37
N ARG A 35 12.42 -6.71 10.77
CA ARG A 35 12.16 -5.43 11.44
C ARG A 35 10.89 -5.42 12.29
N THR A 36 10.14 -6.52 12.34
CA THR A 36 8.82 -6.55 13.01
C THR A 36 8.90 -6.10 14.47
N SER A 37 9.89 -6.59 15.23
CA SER A 37 10.06 -6.17 16.64
C SER A 37 10.31 -4.67 16.77
N SER A 38 11.23 -4.11 16.01
CA SER A 38 11.53 -2.68 16.06
C SER A 38 10.35 -1.80 15.61
N ILE A 39 9.52 -2.30 14.67
CA ILE A 39 8.29 -1.62 14.26
C ILE A 39 7.27 -1.63 15.41
N ILE A 40 7.11 -2.76 16.10
CA ILE A 40 6.22 -2.86 17.26
C ILE A 40 6.64 -1.88 18.35
N ASP A 41 7.93 -1.87 18.71
CA ASP A 41 8.49 -1.00 19.75
C ASP A 41 8.20 0.48 19.44
N ASP A 42 8.45 0.92 18.18
CA ASP A 42 8.16 2.29 17.73
C ASP A 42 6.66 2.62 17.80
N LEU A 43 5.81 1.72 17.35
CA LEU A 43 4.37 1.96 17.30
C LEU A 43 3.69 1.87 18.67
N GLN A 44 4.20 1.07 19.60
CA GLN A 44 3.70 1.00 20.98
C GLN A 44 3.84 2.32 21.73
N THR A 45 4.86 3.13 21.42
CA THR A 45 5.02 4.48 21.97
C THR A 45 3.83 5.41 21.67
N LYS A 46 3.04 5.06 20.64
CA LYS A 46 1.87 5.83 20.19
C LYS A 46 0.53 5.33 20.78
N ASN A 47 0.57 4.43 21.78
CA ASN A 47 -0.60 3.82 22.40
C ASN A 47 -1.55 3.11 21.41
N LEU A 48 -0.99 2.41 20.42
CA LEU A 48 -1.73 1.64 19.42
C LEU A 48 -1.80 0.17 19.82
N GLU A 49 -2.96 -0.45 19.66
CA GLU A 49 -3.12 -1.90 19.82
C GLU A 49 -2.67 -2.63 18.55
N ILE A 50 -1.61 -3.43 18.70
CA ILE A 50 -0.92 -4.08 17.59
C ILE A 50 -1.10 -5.60 17.70
N VAL A 51 -1.43 -6.23 16.58
CA VAL A 51 -1.47 -7.69 16.43
C VAL A 51 -0.58 -8.06 15.23
N THR A 52 0.21 -9.13 15.36
CA THR A 52 1.02 -9.66 14.27
C THR A 52 0.37 -10.91 13.66
N ARG A 53 0.62 -11.14 12.38
CA ARG A 53 0.14 -12.32 11.66
C ARG A 53 0.69 -13.61 12.27
N SER A 54 1.98 -13.64 12.58
CA SER A 54 2.68 -14.81 13.15
C SER A 54 2.18 -15.18 14.55
N SER A 55 1.60 -14.23 15.30
CA SER A 55 1.09 -14.52 16.66
C SER A 55 -0.14 -15.39 16.67
N GLY A 56 -0.86 -15.55 15.56
CA GLY A 56 -2.14 -16.24 15.49
C GLY A 56 -3.27 -15.61 16.31
N LYS A 57 -3.03 -14.47 16.98
CA LYS A 57 -4.04 -13.79 17.78
C LYS A 57 -5.16 -13.23 16.90
N PRO A 58 -6.43 -13.30 17.37
CA PRO A 58 -7.54 -12.74 16.62
C PRO A 58 -7.46 -11.20 16.57
N ILE A 59 -7.84 -10.65 15.41
CA ILE A 59 -8.07 -9.21 15.26
C ILE A 59 -9.34 -8.85 16.04
N LYS A 60 -9.26 -7.87 16.93
CA LYS A 60 -10.38 -7.35 17.70
C LYS A 60 -10.81 -5.99 17.14
N ARG A 61 -11.98 -5.51 17.58
CA ARG A 61 -12.44 -4.16 17.23
C ARG A 61 -11.52 -3.04 17.77
N SER A 62 -10.80 -3.33 18.85
CA SER A 62 -9.78 -2.44 19.43
C SER A 62 -8.46 -2.44 18.64
N THR A 63 -8.18 -3.45 17.83
CA THR A 63 -6.93 -3.54 17.07
C THR A 63 -6.78 -2.37 16.10
N ASP A 64 -5.71 -1.62 16.27
CA ASP A 64 -5.36 -0.48 15.40
C ASP A 64 -4.53 -0.91 14.21
N ILE A 65 -3.48 -1.67 14.47
CA ILE A 65 -2.49 -2.06 13.48
C ILE A 65 -2.39 -3.60 13.44
N TYR A 66 -2.44 -4.13 12.22
CA TYR A 66 -2.15 -5.53 11.96
C TYR A 66 -0.88 -5.64 11.13
N ILE A 67 0.18 -6.23 11.70
CA ILE A 67 1.47 -6.39 11.01
C ILE A 67 1.52 -7.78 10.38
N VAL A 68 1.73 -7.83 9.06
CA VAL A 68 1.92 -9.07 8.32
C VAL A 68 3.42 -9.35 8.24
N ASP A 69 3.89 -10.13 9.19
CA ASP A 69 5.28 -10.55 9.37
C ASP A 69 5.55 -11.95 8.80
N THR A 70 4.78 -12.32 7.77
CA THR A 70 4.89 -13.59 7.04
C THR A 70 5.10 -13.34 5.55
N TYR A 71 5.67 -14.33 4.83
CA TYR A 71 5.87 -14.25 3.38
C TYR A 71 4.71 -14.85 2.58
N GLY A 72 4.57 -14.41 1.33
CA GLY A 72 3.67 -15.04 0.34
C GLY A 72 2.21 -14.61 0.39
N GLU A 73 1.79 -13.79 1.38
CA GLU A 73 0.37 -13.47 1.60
C GLU A 73 -0.07 -12.08 1.06
N VAL A 74 0.84 -11.29 0.49
CA VAL A 74 0.59 -9.88 0.11
C VAL A 74 -0.66 -9.71 -0.76
N ASN A 75 -0.85 -10.56 -1.76
CA ASN A 75 -1.98 -10.50 -2.67
C ASN A 75 -3.34 -10.72 -1.96
N GLN A 76 -3.37 -11.57 -0.95
CA GLN A 76 -4.58 -11.79 -0.16
C GLN A 76 -5.00 -10.51 0.55
N PHE A 77 -4.04 -9.78 1.14
CA PHE A 77 -4.30 -8.51 1.82
C PHE A 77 -4.71 -7.40 0.85
N TYR A 78 -4.17 -7.34 -0.37
CA TYR A 78 -4.66 -6.40 -1.37
C TYR A 78 -6.13 -6.64 -1.73
N ASN A 79 -6.58 -7.89 -1.76
CA ASN A 79 -7.99 -8.21 -2.03
C ASN A 79 -8.94 -7.80 -0.90
N LEU A 80 -8.45 -7.68 0.33
CA LEU A 80 -9.23 -7.23 1.49
C LEU A 80 -9.35 -5.71 1.59
N CYS A 81 -8.47 -4.97 0.90
CA CYS A 81 -8.36 -3.52 1.04
C CYS A 81 -8.88 -2.77 -0.18
N ASN A 82 -9.41 -1.56 0.04
CA ASN A 82 -9.75 -0.62 -1.03
C ASN A 82 -8.64 0.42 -1.27
N LEU A 83 -7.75 0.60 -0.30
CA LEU A 83 -6.64 1.56 -0.32
C LEU A 83 -5.33 0.85 -0.03
N SER A 84 -4.30 1.20 -0.77
CA SER A 84 -2.94 0.73 -0.48
C SER A 84 -1.94 1.87 -0.57
N PHE A 85 -1.18 2.06 0.51
CA PHE A 85 0.02 2.89 0.46
C PHE A 85 1.17 2.04 -0.08
N VAL A 86 1.88 2.56 -1.07
CA VAL A 86 3.03 1.88 -1.68
C VAL A 86 4.31 2.40 -1.06
N GLY A 87 5.00 1.53 -0.32
CA GLY A 87 6.21 1.87 0.43
C GLY A 87 7.43 2.20 -0.45
N GLY A 88 8.51 2.67 0.19
CA GLY A 88 9.70 3.18 -0.49
C GLY A 88 9.46 4.51 -1.20
N SER A 89 8.29 5.09 -1.04
CA SER A 89 7.88 6.31 -1.74
C SER A 89 7.93 7.58 -0.89
N LEU A 90 7.97 7.46 0.45
CA LEU A 90 8.22 8.58 1.36
C LEU A 90 9.71 8.81 1.65
N ILE A 91 10.54 7.83 1.37
CA ILE A 91 11.99 7.89 1.47
C ILE A 91 12.61 7.87 0.07
N LYS A 92 13.87 8.30 -0.06
CA LYS A 92 14.61 8.35 -1.35
C LYS A 92 14.97 6.95 -1.90
N HIS A 93 14.02 6.02 -1.87
CA HIS A 93 14.18 4.66 -2.39
C HIS A 93 13.63 4.49 -3.82
N GLY A 94 12.71 5.35 -4.25
CA GLY A 94 12.16 5.33 -5.61
C GLY A 94 10.82 4.61 -5.76
N GLY A 95 10.20 4.22 -4.65
CA GLY A 95 8.89 3.55 -4.64
C GLY A 95 8.95 2.07 -5.03
N GLN A 96 8.03 1.29 -4.46
CA GLN A 96 7.76 -0.09 -4.87
C GLN A 96 6.78 -0.12 -6.05
N ASN A 97 6.59 -1.31 -6.66
CA ASN A 97 5.70 -1.48 -7.80
C ASN A 97 4.22 -1.25 -7.41
N PRO A 98 3.54 -0.24 -7.99
CA PRO A 98 2.15 0.04 -7.68
C PRO A 98 1.14 -0.77 -8.51
N LEU A 99 1.58 -1.54 -9.51
CA LEU A 99 0.67 -2.27 -10.42
C LEU A 99 -0.05 -3.41 -9.70
N GLU A 100 0.62 -4.08 -8.77
CA GLU A 100 0.04 -5.23 -8.07
C GLU A 100 -1.19 -4.82 -7.25
N PRO A 101 -1.12 -3.85 -6.31
CA PRO A 101 -2.32 -3.38 -5.62
C PRO A 101 -3.34 -2.71 -6.55
N ALA A 102 -2.90 -2.02 -7.61
CA ALA A 102 -3.83 -1.43 -8.58
C ALA A 102 -4.65 -2.48 -9.34
N ARG A 103 -4.04 -3.62 -9.72
CA ARG A 103 -4.74 -4.77 -10.31
C ARG A 103 -5.73 -5.42 -9.34
N ASN A 104 -5.41 -5.41 -8.05
CA ASN A 104 -6.31 -5.84 -6.97
C ASN A 104 -7.35 -4.76 -6.60
N LYS A 105 -7.58 -3.79 -7.48
CA LYS A 105 -8.62 -2.75 -7.39
C LYS A 105 -8.43 -1.74 -6.27
N ASN A 106 -7.24 -1.66 -5.68
CA ASN A 106 -6.95 -0.67 -4.66
C ASN A 106 -6.75 0.73 -5.28
N PHE A 107 -7.14 1.76 -4.55
CA PHE A 107 -6.67 3.11 -4.79
C PHE A 107 -5.26 3.24 -4.22
N ILE A 108 -4.34 3.79 -5.00
CA ILE A 108 -2.91 3.85 -4.65
C ILE A 108 -2.59 5.18 -3.97
N ILE A 109 -1.98 5.10 -2.80
CA ILE A 109 -1.39 6.25 -2.10
C ILE A 109 0.13 6.10 -2.17
N HIS A 110 0.83 7.18 -2.48
CA HIS A 110 2.29 7.16 -2.54
C HIS A 110 2.89 8.49 -2.09
N GLY A 111 4.15 8.45 -1.66
CA GLY A 111 4.96 9.64 -1.38
C GLY A 111 5.54 10.28 -2.66
N PRO A 112 6.47 11.23 -2.51
CA PRO A 112 7.05 11.97 -3.63
C PRO A 112 8.10 11.20 -4.42
N TYR A 113 8.69 10.14 -3.85
CA TYR A 113 9.80 9.42 -4.48
C TYR A 113 9.28 8.18 -5.22
N THR A 114 9.15 8.27 -6.54
CA THR A 114 8.55 7.24 -7.40
C THR A 114 9.40 6.85 -8.60
N HIS A 115 10.65 7.34 -8.67
CA HIS A 115 11.50 7.31 -9.86
C HIS A 115 11.77 5.90 -10.43
N ASN A 116 11.62 4.83 -9.64
CA ASN A 116 11.72 3.46 -10.17
C ASN A 116 10.52 3.08 -11.05
N PHE A 117 9.38 3.81 -10.93
CA PHE A 117 8.11 3.49 -11.60
C PHE A 117 7.35 4.75 -12.05
N ASP A 118 8.04 5.83 -12.40
CA ASP A 118 7.43 7.14 -12.70
C ASP A 118 6.36 7.06 -13.80
N GLU A 119 6.61 6.32 -14.87
CA GLU A 119 5.63 6.13 -15.94
C GLU A 119 4.35 5.46 -15.43
N VAL A 120 4.51 4.46 -14.56
CA VAL A 120 3.38 3.72 -13.98
C VAL A 120 2.57 4.63 -13.07
N TYR A 121 3.23 5.38 -12.16
CA TYR A 121 2.53 6.32 -11.28
C TYR A 121 1.83 7.43 -12.07
N SER A 122 2.47 7.96 -13.13
CA SER A 122 1.86 8.93 -14.04
C SER A 122 0.60 8.36 -14.69
N MET A 123 0.66 7.15 -15.20
CA MET A 123 -0.50 6.46 -15.79
C MET A 123 -1.64 6.27 -14.76
N LEU A 124 -1.32 5.79 -13.55
CA LEU A 124 -2.32 5.59 -12.50
C LEU A 124 -2.98 6.91 -12.07
N SER A 125 -2.21 7.99 -12.04
CA SER A 125 -2.71 9.34 -11.75
C SER A 125 -3.68 9.83 -12.84
N LYS A 126 -3.33 9.68 -14.12
CA LYS A 126 -4.23 10.00 -15.26
C LYS A 126 -5.53 9.19 -15.24
N LEU A 127 -5.51 8.00 -14.65
CA LEU A 127 -6.70 7.17 -14.45
C LEU A 127 -7.49 7.54 -13.18
N ASN A 128 -7.04 8.51 -12.40
CA ASN A 128 -7.61 8.91 -11.10
C ASN A 128 -7.70 7.76 -10.08
N ILE A 129 -6.73 6.85 -10.08
CA ILE A 129 -6.64 5.73 -9.15
C ILE A 129 -5.37 5.77 -8.29
N SER A 130 -4.61 6.85 -8.37
CA SER A 130 -3.52 7.14 -7.43
C SER A 130 -3.51 8.60 -6.99
N ALA A 131 -2.88 8.84 -5.84
CA ALA A 131 -2.62 10.19 -5.34
C ALA A 131 -1.32 10.25 -4.55
N LYS A 132 -0.57 11.33 -4.78
CA LYS A 132 0.64 11.67 -4.03
C LYS A 132 0.30 12.36 -2.72
N ILE A 133 1.02 12.02 -1.66
CA ILE A 133 0.94 12.66 -0.34
C ILE A 133 2.34 13.04 0.14
N ASN A 134 2.41 14.10 0.97
CA ASN A 134 3.65 14.57 1.56
C ASN A 134 3.54 14.70 3.10
N THR A 135 2.34 14.67 3.66
CA THR A 135 2.09 14.85 5.09
C THR A 135 1.08 13.83 5.60
N THR A 136 1.13 13.53 6.90
CA THR A 136 0.16 12.66 7.56
C THR A 136 -1.26 13.23 7.49
N ASP A 137 -1.42 14.56 7.48
CA ASP A 137 -2.72 15.20 7.28
C ASP A 137 -3.29 14.97 5.89
N SER A 138 -2.47 15.11 4.85
CA SER A 138 -2.90 14.83 3.48
C SER A 138 -3.28 13.36 3.30
N MET A 139 -2.52 12.44 3.90
CA MET A 139 -2.83 11.01 3.90
C MET A 139 -4.13 10.73 4.64
N SER A 140 -4.33 11.27 5.83
CA SER A 140 -5.57 11.10 6.62
C SER A 140 -6.80 11.61 5.87
N LYS A 141 -6.74 12.81 5.28
CA LYS A 141 -7.83 13.36 4.46
C LYS A 141 -8.16 12.45 3.27
N LEU A 142 -7.12 11.90 2.64
CA LEU A 142 -7.29 10.99 1.50
C LEU A 142 -7.91 9.66 1.91
N ILE A 143 -7.48 9.07 3.04
CA ILE A 143 -8.08 7.87 3.62
C ILE A 143 -9.58 8.11 3.86
N GLN A 144 -9.95 9.18 4.56
CA GLN A 144 -11.34 9.51 4.84
C GLN A 144 -12.20 9.68 3.57
N LYS A 145 -11.63 10.27 2.52
CA LYS A 145 -12.31 10.47 1.23
C LYS A 145 -12.45 9.18 0.42
N ARG A 146 -11.51 8.25 0.56
CA ARG A 146 -11.36 7.10 -0.34
C ARG A 146 -11.57 5.73 0.31
N ILE A 147 -11.84 5.65 1.61
CA ILE A 147 -12.00 4.36 2.30
C ILE A 147 -13.09 3.47 1.67
N ALA A 148 -14.16 4.08 1.15
CA ALA A 148 -15.22 3.39 0.43
C ALA A 148 -14.99 3.32 -1.09
N TYR A 149 -13.74 3.56 -1.55
CA TYR A 149 -13.42 3.53 -2.96
C TYR A 149 -13.69 2.16 -3.58
N LYS A 150 -14.30 2.18 -4.75
CA LYS A 150 -14.48 1.00 -5.60
C LYS A 150 -13.95 1.31 -6.99
N GLN A 151 -12.96 0.58 -7.44
CA GLN A 151 -12.40 0.74 -8.77
C GLN A 151 -13.46 0.39 -9.83
N LYS A 152 -13.61 1.24 -10.84
CA LYS A 152 -14.51 0.99 -11.97
C LYS A 152 -14.01 -0.19 -12.79
N ILE A 153 -14.92 -1.08 -13.21
CA ILE A 153 -14.62 -2.27 -14.04
C ILE A 153 -13.83 -1.89 -15.30
N LYS A 154 -14.17 -0.76 -15.94
CA LYS A 154 -13.47 -0.26 -17.13
C LYS A 154 -11.98 0.03 -16.86
N VAL A 155 -11.64 0.55 -15.67
CA VAL A 155 -10.25 0.82 -15.27
C VAL A 155 -9.49 -0.49 -15.05
N ALA A 156 -10.10 -1.45 -14.36
CA ALA A 156 -9.48 -2.77 -14.14
C ALA A 156 -9.20 -3.49 -15.46
N LYS A 157 -10.14 -3.47 -16.41
CA LYS A 157 -9.93 -4.04 -17.76
C LYS A 157 -8.77 -3.36 -18.49
N ARG A 158 -8.66 -2.02 -18.40
CA ARG A 158 -7.58 -1.26 -19.05
C ARG A 158 -6.21 -1.59 -18.46
N LEU A 159 -6.11 -1.71 -17.13
CA LEU A 159 -4.86 -2.13 -16.46
C LEU A 159 -4.42 -3.53 -16.87
N ASN A 160 -5.36 -4.46 -16.96
CA ASN A 160 -5.08 -5.83 -17.40
C ASN A 160 -4.65 -5.88 -18.87
N ALA A 161 -5.27 -5.09 -19.76
CA ALA A 161 -4.88 -5.00 -21.17
C ALA A 161 -3.46 -4.44 -21.33
N LEU A 162 -3.12 -3.38 -20.58
CA LEU A 162 -1.77 -2.80 -20.59
C LEU A 162 -0.72 -3.83 -20.13
N GLY A 163 -0.99 -4.56 -19.03
CA GLY A 163 -0.08 -5.60 -18.56
C GLY A 163 0.16 -6.72 -19.58
N LYS A 164 -0.89 -7.15 -20.30
CA LYS A 164 -0.78 -8.13 -21.37
C LYS A 164 0.06 -7.62 -22.56
N ASN A 165 -0.13 -6.35 -22.95
CA ASN A 165 0.63 -5.73 -24.02
C ASN A 165 2.13 -5.61 -23.68
N ILE A 166 2.45 -5.18 -22.45
CA ILE A 166 3.84 -5.10 -21.97
C ILE A 166 4.49 -6.50 -22.02
N LEU A 167 3.80 -7.52 -21.50
CA LEU A 167 4.30 -8.90 -21.52
C LEU A 167 4.54 -9.39 -22.96
N LYS A 168 3.58 -9.14 -23.85
CA LYS A 168 3.70 -9.54 -25.28
C LYS A 168 4.90 -8.86 -25.95
N ASN A 169 5.10 -7.57 -25.71
CA ASN A 169 6.23 -6.82 -26.26
C ASN A 169 7.56 -7.36 -25.71
N ASN A 170 7.64 -7.64 -24.41
CA ASN A 170 8.85 -8.19 -23.80
C ASN A 170 9.18 -9.59 -24.37
N ILE A 171 8.19 -10.46 -24.54
CA ILE A 171 8.37 -11.78 -25.16
C ILE A 171 8.85 -11.61 -26.60
N TYR A 172 8.26 -10.69 -27.38
CA TYR A 172 8.67 -10.42 -28.74
C TYR A 172 10.14 -9.95 -28.83
N GLU A 173 10.57 -9.05 -27.92
CA GLU A 173 11.96 -8.60 -27.89
C GLU A 173 12.93 -9.74 -27.50
N ILE A 174 12.57 -10.57 -26.52
CA ILE A 174 13.39 -11.73 -26.11
C ILE A 174 13.56 -12.71 -27.28
N ASN A 175 12.48 -12.99 -28.02
CA ASN A 175 12.52 -13.94 -29.17
C ASN A 175 13.37 -13.45 -30.34
N LYS A 176 13.78 -12.17 -30.36
CA LYS A 176 14.75 -11.69 -31.37
C LYS A 176 16.19 -12.13 -31.11
N PHE A 177 16.47 -12.58 -29.88
CA PHE A 177 17.80 -12.99 -29.43
C PHE A 177 17.93 -14.53 -29.31
N LEU A 178 16.83 -15.25 -29.51
CA LEU A 178 16.77 -16.73 -29.59
C LEU A 178 16.73 -17.17 -31.03
#